data_8cdea3b64130a3ef0afdb092084a1ab3
#
_entry.id   8cdea3b64130a3ef0afdb092084a1ab3
#
_cell.length_a   1.000
_cell.length_b   1.000
_cell.length_c   1.000
_cell.angle_alpha   90.00
_cell.angle_beta   90.00
_cell.angle_gamma   90.00
#
_symmetry.space_group_name_H-M   'P 1'
#
loop_
_entity.id
_entity.type
_entity.pdbx_description
1 polymer ?
#
loop_
_entity_poly.entity_id
_entity_poly.type
_entity_poly.pdbx_seq_one_letter_code
_entity_poly.pdbx_strand_id
1 'polypeptide(L)'
;MSADDKRERLTERLRDLRRRLDQPPTDPDVWELDLYSYDESLVVAADLLDVEIPKGARDEMSAEQRQVIEARLAAAGLDVRGG
;
A
#
# COMPACT_ATOMS: atom_id res chain seq x y z
N MET A 1 -21.02 0.06 -7.18
CA MET A 1 -19.83 0.93 -7.12
C MET A 1 -18.96 0.69 -8.34
N SER A 2 -18.49 1.75 -8.96
CA SER A 2 -17.59 1.62 -10.09
C SER A 2 -16.18 1.23 -9.61
N ALA A 3 -15.36 0.69 -10.53
CA ALA A 3 -13.96 0.36 -10.24
C ALA A 3 -13.16 1.62 -9.85
N ASP A 4 -13.53 2.78 -10.42
CA ASP A 4 -12.89 4.06 -10.12
C ASP A 4 -13.12 4.48 -8.66
N ASP A 5 -14.32 4.24 -8.12
CA ASP A 5 -14.62 4.55 -6.72
C ASP A 5 -13.79 3.70 -5.76
N LYS A 6 -13.66 2.41 -6.06
CA LYS A 6 -12.82 1.51 -5.26
C LYS A 6 -11.36 1.93 -5.29
N ARG A 7 -10.87 2.29 -6.47
CA ARG A 7 -9.51 2.74 -6.66
C ARG A 7 -9.24 4.02 -5.87
N GLU A 8 -10.17 4.97 -5.92
CA GLU A 8 -10.06 6.23 -5.20
C GLU A 8 -10.00 6.03 -3.69
N ARG A 9 -10.90 5.22 -3.14
CA ARG A 9 -10.93 4.89 -1.71
C ARG A 9 -9.66 4.20 -1.27
N LEU A 10 -9.18 3.26 -2.07
CA LEU A 10 -7.97 2.52 -1.77
C LEU A 10 -6.75 3.44 -1.81
N THR A 11 -6.69 4.35 -2.78
CA THR A 11 -5.62 5.35 -2.87
C THR A 11 -5.60 6.24 -1.64
N GLU A 12 -6.76 6.74 -1.20
CA GLU A 12 -6.88 7.57 -0.01
C GLU A 12 -6.43 6.81 1.25
N ARG A 13 -6.85 5.55 1.38
CA ARG A 13 -6.47 4.70 2.51
C ARG A 13 -4.96 4.49 2.54
N LEU A 14 -4.35 4.18 1.40
CA LEU A 14 -2.92 3.98 1.30
C LEU A 14 -2.15 5.24 1.66
N ARG A 15 -2.59 6.40 1.17
CA ARG A 15 -1.96 7.68 1.49
C ARG A 15 -2.08 8.02 2.97
N ASP A 16 -3.23 7.76 3.57
CA ASP A 16 -3.45 8.00 4.99
C ASP A 16 -2.54 7.13 5.85
N LEU A 17 -2.48 5.82 5.55
CA LEU A 17 -1.60 4.89 6.25
C LEU A 17 -0.13 5.25 6.07
N ARG A 18 0.26 5.67 4.86
CA ARG A 18 1.63 6.11 4.59
C ARG A 18 2.01 7.31 5.44
N ARG A 19 1.12 8.29 5.58
CA ARG A 19 1.37 9.47 6.44
C ARG A 19 1.56 9.06 7.89
N ARG A 20 0.76 8.10 8.38
CA ARG A 20 0.90 7.59 9.74
C ARG A 20 2.23 6.90 9.95
N LEU A 21 2.66 6.10 8.96
CA LEU A 21 3.92 5.37 9.05
C LEU A 21 5.15 6.29 8.98
N ASP A 22 5.03 7.43 8.31
CA ASP A 22 6.12 8.41 8.19
C ASP A 22 6.30 9.24 9.47
N GLN A 23 5.33 9.22 10.39
CA GLN A 23 5.43 9.91 11.66
C GLN A 23 6.15 9.03 12.70
N PRO A 24 6.87 9.63 13.67
CA PRO A 24 7.47 8.85 14.74
C PRO A 24 6.39 8.09 15.51
N PRO A 25 6.57 6.78 15.71
CA PRO A 25 5.57 5.99 16.42
C PRO A 25 5.55 6.34 17.90
N THR A 26 4.35 6.65 18.42
CA THR A 26 4.15 6.81 19.87
C THR A 26 3.92 5.45 20.52
N ASP A 27 3.44 4.48 19.75
CA ASP A 27 3.20 3.11 20.21
C ASP A 27 3.68 2.14 19.12
N PRO A 28 4.72 1.31 19.40
CA PRO A 28 5.23 0.36 18.41
C PRO A 28 4.20 -0.66 17.93
N ASP A 29 3.28 -1.07 18.78
CA ASP A 29 2.25 -2.05 18.41
C ASP A 29 1.27 -1.44 17.41
N VAL A 30 0.88 -0.19 17.59
CA VAL A 30 0.02 0.54 16.65
C VAL A 30 0.73 0.73 15.32
N TRP A 31 2.02 1.06 15.35
CA TRP A 31 2.82 1.23 14.15
C TRP A 31 2.88 -0.07 13.34
N GLU A 32 3.09 -1.20 14.01
CA GLU A 32 3.13 -2.52 13.36
C GLU A 32 1.79 -2.87 12.72
N LEU A 33 0.68 -2.58 13.40
CA LEU A 33 -0.66 -2.80 12.86
C LEU A 33 -0.91 -1.94 11.62
N ASP A 34 -0.50 -0.67 11.66
CA ASP A 34 -0.61 0.23 10.52
C ASP A 34 0.22 -0.26 9.35
N LEU A 35 1.42 -0.75 9.60
CA LEU A 35 2.29 -1.31 8.56
C LEU A 35 1.66 -2.55 7.93
N TYR A 36 1.11 -3.43 8.74
CA TYR A 36 0.41 -4.62 8.25
C TYR A 36 -0.78 -4.24 7.37
N SER A 37 -1.58 -3.29 7.83
CA SER A 37 -2.73 -2.79 7.07
C SER A 37 -2.30 -2.15 5.76
N TYR A 38 -1.19 -1.41 5.77
CA TYR A 38 -0.63 -0.79 4.58
C TYR A 38 -0.20 -1.85 3.56
N ASP A 39 0.56 -2.86 3.99
CA ASP A 39 1.04 -3.93 3.13
C ASP A 39 -0.13 -4.73 2.51
N GLU A 40 -1.14 -5.05 3.32
CA GLU A 40 -2.34 -5.71 2.84
C GLU A 40 -3.07 -4.88 1.79
N SER A 41 -3.17 -3.57 2.03
CA SER A 41 -3.80 -2.65 1.08
C SER A 41 -3.01 -2.54 -0.23
N LEU A 42 -1.69 -2.62 -0.16
CA LEU A 42 -0.85 -2.66 -1.38
C LEU A 42 -1.16 -3.89 -2.23
N VAL A 43 -1.32 -5.05 -1.59
CA VAL A 43 -1.67 -6.29 -2.30
C VAL A 43 -3.05 -6.17 -2.95
N VAL A 44 -4.02 -5.61 -2.22
CA VAL A 44 -5.36 -5.39 -2.76
C VAL A 44 -5.31 -4.44 -3.96
N ALA A 45 -4.53 -3.37 -3.87
CA ALA A 45 -4.36 -2.43 -4.97
C ALA A 45 -3.72 -3.09 -6.20
N ALA A 46 -2.71 -3.92 -5.97
CA ALA A 46 -2.05 -4.65 -7.05
C ALA A 46 -3.04 -5.59 -7.75
N ASP A 47 -3.87 -6.30 -7.00
CA ASP A 47 -4.89 -7.17 -7.58
C ASP A 47 -5.93 -6.36 -8.36
N LEU A 48 -6.35 -5.22 -7.84
CA LEU A 48 -7.33 -4.36 -8.51
C LEU A 48 -6.82 -3.81 -9.84
N LEU A 49 -5.54 -3.46 -9.91
CA LEU A 49 -4.92 -2.89 -11.10
C LEU A 49 -4.22 -3.93 -11.98
N ASP A 50 -4.34 -5.21 -11.62
CA ASP A 50 -3.68 -6.32 -12.31
C ASP A 50 -2.16 -6.11 -12.41
N VAL A 51 -1.58 -5.67 -11.31
CA VAL A 51 -0.15 -5.45 -11.16
C VAL A 51 0.49 -6.67 -10.52
N GLU A 52 1.55 -7.19 -11.13
CA GLU A 52 2.28 -8.32 -10.58
C GLU A 52 3.07 -7.89 -9.36
N ILE A 53 3.03 -8.72 -8.31
CA ILE A 53 3.79 -8.48 -7.08
C ILE A 53 4.92 -9.51 -6.94
N PRO A 54 6.01 -9.16 -6.24
CA PRO A 54 7.11 -10.10 -6.02
C PRO A 54 6.66 -11.36 -5.29
N LYS A 55 7.30 -12.47 -5.60
CA LYS A 55 7.01 -13.76 -4.98
C LYS A 55 7.27 -13.68 -3.47
N GLY A 56 6.31 -14.17 -2.69
CA GLY A 56 6.39 -14.16 -1.23
C GLY A 56 5.86 -12.90 -0.56
N ALA A 57 5.60 -11.84 -1.32
CA ALA A 57 5.11 -10.58 -0.76
C ALA A 57 3.73 -10.71 -0.12
N ARG A 58 2.93 -11.67 -0.56
CA ARG A 58 1.60 -11.92 0.02
C ARG A 58 1.68 -12.51 1.42
N ASP A 59 2.74 -13.27 1.71
CA ASP A 59 2.94 -13.91 3.00
C ASP A 59 3.65 -12.96 3.96
N GLU A 60 4.78 -12.43 3.53
CA GLU A 60 5.58 -11.50 4.31
C GLU A 60 6.26 -10.53 3.35
N MET A 61 5.97 -9.25 3.49
CA MET A 61 6.48 -8.20 2.61
C MET A 61 7.70 -7.53 3.21
N SER A 62 8.83 -7.61 2.51
CA SER A 62 10.04 -6.89 2.89
C SER A 62 9.95 -5.42 2.46
N ALA A 63 10.84 -4.57 3.00
CA ALA A 63 10.90 -3.17 2.61
C ALA A 63 11.20 -3.00 1.12
N GLU A 64 12.07 -3.85 0.57
CA GLU A 64 12.38 -3.83 -0.87
C GLU A 64 11.17 -4.20 -1.72
N GLN A 65 10.46 -5.25 -1.32
CA GLN A 65 9.25 -5.69 -2.02
C GLN A 65 8.19 -4.61 -1.98
N ARG A 66 8.05 -3.93 -0.85
CA ARG A 66 7.10 -2.83 -0.68
C ARG A 66 7.40 -1.70 -1.65
N GLN A 67 8.68 -1.31 -1.78
CA GLN A 67 9.11 -0.27 -2.70
C GLN A 67 8.82 -0.66 -4.16
N VAL A 68 9.08 -1.92 -4.52
CA VAL A 68 8.80 -2.41 -5.86
C VAL A 68 7.30 -2.32 -6.18
N ILE A 69 6.45 -2.74 -5.25
CA ILE A 69 5.01 -2.68 -5.43
C ILE A 69 4.53 -1.24 -5.56
N GLU A 70 5.02 -0.34 -4.70
CA GLU A 70 4.70 1.08 -4.76
C GLU A 70 5.06 1.68 -6.12
N ALA A 71 6.24 1.36 -6.63
CA ALA A 71 6.70 1.84 -7.94
C ALA A 71 5.82 1.31 -9.07
N ARG A 72 5.46 0.03 -9.02
CA ARG A 72 4.59 -0.58 -10.04
C ARG A 72 3.18 0.00 -10.00
N LEU A 73 2.65 0.26 -8.80
CA LEU A 73 1.34 0.90 -8.65
C LEU A 73 1.35 2.32 -9.20
N ALA A 74 2.41 3.09 -8.93
CA ALA A 74 2.56 4.44 -9.47
C ALA A 74 2.57 4.42 -11.00
N ALA A 75 3.29 3.46 -11.59
CA ALA A 75 3.33 3.29 -13.04
C ALA A 75 1.95 2.92 -13.61
N ALA A 76 1.12 2.23 -12.82
CA ALA A 76 -0.24 1.87 -13.21
C ALA A 76 -1.27 2.98 -12.92
N GLY A 77 -0.82 4.12 -12.39
CA GLY A 77 -1.67 5.27 -12.13
C GLY A 77 -2.14 5.44 -10.69
N LEU A 78 -1.62 4.63 -9.76
CA LEU A 78 -1.95 4.76 -8.35
C LEU A 78 -0.71 5.17 -7.56
N ASP A 79 -0.58 6.46 -7.26
CA ASP A 79 0.56 7.00 -6.53
C ASP A 79 0.22 7.12 -5.03
N VAL A 80 0.82 6.24 -4.22
CA VAL A 80 0.58 6.20 -2.78
C VAL A 80 1.32 7.31 -2.03
N ARG A 81 2.29 7.94 -2.66
CA ARG A 81 3.09 9.01 -2.04
C ARG A 81 2.46 10.39 -2.21
N GLY A 82 1.35 10.49 -2.92
CA GLY A 82 0.62 11.72 -3.08
C GLY A 82 1.34 12.77 -3.91
N GLY A 83 2.15 12.30 -4.82
CA GLY A 83 3.07 13.09 -5.65
C GLY A 83 2.56 14.34 -6.29
#